data_11a5a4d7c0938713a89fd6ab8022c084
#
_entry.id   11a5a4d7c0938713a89fd6ab8022c084
#
_cell.length_a   1.000
_cell.length_b   1.000
_cell.length_c   1.000
_cell.angle_alpha   90.00
_cell.angle_beta   90.00
_cell.angle_gamma   90.00
#
_symmetry.space_group_name_H-M   'P 1'
#
loop_
_entity.id
_entity.type
_entity.pdbx_description
1 polymer ?
#
loop_
_entity_poly.entity_id
_entity_poly.type
_entity_poly.pdbx_seq_one_letter_code
_entity_poly.pdbx_strand_id
1 'polypeptide(L)'
;FTDSISDMTPTLASMIGLAVGIDYSLFIVARFRNELISSSGLNDLSPKELAQELKKMDKAKRAHAMGMALGTAGGSVVFAGTTVLIALAALSIIRIPFLTAMALAAAATVAIAVLVALTFLPSLLGLLGSRAFAIRIPGPKVPDPEDEKPTMGLLWARQIRARPWLNLIAGVVLLGILAIPAANLRLAMPTDGTAKLGSPQREAYELIDDAFGHGRNAPMIAYVDTADIAEQDRMRAYQTLLQDFAGT
;
A
#
# COMPACT_ATOMS: atom_id res chain seq x y z
N PHE A 1 26.15 3.73 -1.57
CA PHE A 1 24.66 3.71 -1.60
C PHE A 1 24.09 2.31 -1.82
N THR A 2 24.82 1.38 -2.41
CA THR A 2 24.34 0.02 -2.74
C THR A 2 24.43 -0.97 -1.57
N ASP A 3 25.34 -0.77 -0.63
CA ASP A 3 25.59 -1.72 0.47
C ASP A 3 24.50 -1.74 1.58
N SER A 4 23.57 -0.79 1.53
CA SER A 4 22.48 -0.69 2.52
C SER A 4 21.09 -1.05 1.96
N ILE A 5 21.02 -1.55 0.72
CA ILE A 5 19.76 -1.95 0.11
C ILE A 5 19.45 -3.38 0.54
N SER A 6 18.50 -3.54 1.44
CA SER A 6 17.94 -4.83 1.82
C SER A 6 17.04 -5.37 0.71
N ASP A 7 16.93 -6.70 0.60
CA ASP A 7 15.99 -7.39 -0.30
C ASP A 7 14.53 -7.02 -0.06
N MET A 8 14.22 -6.48 1.12
CA MET A 8 12.90 -5.93 1.45
C MET A 8 12.59 -4.61 0.74
N THR A 9 13.62 -3.81 0.38
CA THR A 9 13.42 -2.49 -0.24
C THR A 9 12.68 -2.57 -1.58
N PRO A 10 13.09 -3.38 -2.58
CA PRO A 10 12.38 -3.50 -3.84
C PRO A 10 10.99 -4.13 -3.67
N THR A 11 10.82 -5.04 -2.73
CA THR A 11 9.53 -5.67 -2.44
C THR A 11 8.53 -4.63 -1.92
N LEU A 12 8.88 -3.84 -0.92
CA LEU A 12 8.02 -2.79 -0.37
C LEU A 12 7.75 -1.69 -1.41
N ALA A 13 8.78 -1.24 -2.14
CA ALA A 13 8.62 -0.24 -3.18
C ALA A 13 7.64 -0.71 -4.27
N SER A 14 7.76 -1.96 -4.72
CA SER A 14 6.84 -2.52 -5.72
C SER A 14 5.42 -2.69 -5.21
N MET A 15 5.23 -3.12 -3.95
CA MET A 15 3.91 -3.23 -3.32
C MET A 15 3.22 -1.86 -3.22
N ILE A 16 3.92 -0.84 -2.72
CA ILE A 16 3.39 0.52 -2.59
C ILE A 16 3.11 1.10 -3.98
N GLY A 17 4.04 0.96 -4.92
CA GLY A 17 3.88 1.47 -6.28
C GLY A 17 2.70 0.85 -7.02
N LEU A 18 2.52 -0.46 -6.89
CA LEU A 18 1.39 -1.17 -7.50
C LEU A 18 0.07 -0.73 -6.88
N ALA A 19 -0.02 -0.66 -5.54
CA ALA A 19 -1.22 -0.24 -4.83
C ALA A 19 -1.63 1.19 -5.24
N VAL A 20 -0.70 2.14 -5.12
CA VAL A 20 -0.92 3.56 -5.46
C VAL A 20 -1.23 3.73 -6.96
N GLY A 21 -0.51 3.01 -7.82
CA GLY A 21 -0.72 3.05 -9.27
C GLY A 21 -2.11 2.56 -9.68
N ILE A 22 -2.60 1.48 -9.08
CA ILE A 22 -3.95 0.97 -9.33
C ILE A 22 -5.00 1.97 -8.84
N ASP A 23 -4.88 2.47 -7.61
CA ASP A 23 -5.86 3.37 -7.01
C ASP A 23 -5.99 4.67 -7.80
N TYR A 24 -4.88 5.31 -8.17
CA TYR A 24 -4.91 6.54 -8.94
C TYR A 24 -5.43 6.32 -10.37
N SER A 25 -5.04 5.20 -10.98
CA SER A 25 -5.55 4.84 -12.31
C SER A 25 -7.05 4.59 -12.28
N LEU A 26 -7.55 3.85 -11.29
CA LEU A 26 -8.98 3.57 -11.13
C LEU A 26 -9.77 4.86 -10.93
N PHE A 27 -9.25 5.80 -10.13
CA PHE A 27 -9.89 7.08 -9.87
C PHE A 27 -10.03 7.93 -11.15
N ILE A 28 -8.97 8.02 -11.95
CA ILE A 28 -8.98 8.76 -13.22
C ILE A 28 -9.91 8.07 -14.23
N VAL A 29 -9.87 6.73 -14.37
CA VAL A 29 -10.73 5.97 -15.27
C VAL A 29 -12.20 6.14 -14.90
N ALA A 30 -12.54 6.04 -13.62
CA ALA A 30 -13.90 6.21 -13.13
C ALA A 30 -14.42 7.63 -13.42
N ARG A 31 -13.58 8.65 -13.16
CA ARG A 31 -13.95 10.05 -13.46
C ARG A 31 -14.12 10.28 -14.95
N PHE A 32 -13.20 9.78 -15.78
CA PHE A 32 -13.30 9.88 -17.22
C PHE A 32 -14.58 9.22 -17.76
N ARG A 33 -14.91 8.02 -17.27
CA ARG A 33 -16.16 7.35 -17.64
C ARG A 33 -17.39 8.18 -17.28
N ASN A 34 -17.43 8.71 -16.06
CA ASN A 34 -18.55 9.52 -15.60
C ASN A 34 -18.69 10.80 -16.44
N GLU A 35 -17.57 11.44 -16.79
CA GLU A 35 -17.56 12.64 -17.62
C GLU A 35 -18.04 12.37 -19.04
N LEU A 36 -17.63 11.22 -19.63
CA LEU A 36 -18.13 10.79 -20.95
C LEU A 36 -19.64 10.60 -20.95
N ILE A 37 -20.19 10.00 -19.92
CA ILE A 37 -21.64 9.74 -19.82
C ILE A 37 -22.38 11.05 -19.61
N SER A 38 -21.94 11.87 -18.65
CA SER A 38 -22.58 13.11 -18.26
C SER A 38 -22.56 14.17 -19.39
N SER A 39 -21.38 14.39 -19.99
CA SER A 39 -21.22 15.40 -21.06
C SER A 39 -21.95 15.04 -22.37
N SER A 40 -22.30 13.78 -22.53
CA SER A 40 -23.00 13.30 -23.71
C SER A 40 -24.51 13.08 -23.50
N GLY A 41 -25.04 13.33 -22.31
CA GLY A 41 -26.46 13.13 -21.98
C GLY A 41 -26.90 11.65 -22.03
N LEU A 42 -25.96 10.72 -21.80
CA LEU A 42 -26.19 9.29 -21.93
C LEU A 42 -26.54 8.62 -20.59
N ASN A 43 -27.01 9.40 -19.61
CA ASN A 43 -27.28 8.93 -18.25
C ASN A 43 -28.42 7.90 -18.18
N ASP A 44 -29.38 8.00 -19.10
CA ASP A 44 -30.63 7.22 -19.08
C ASP A 44 -30.58 6.01 -20.02
N LEU A 45 -29.45 5.73 -20.64
CA LEU A 45 -29.29 4.61 -21.57
C LEU A 45 -29.00 3.29 -20.88
N SER A 46 -29.59 2.22 -21.41
CA SER A 46 -29.24 0.88 -20.96
C SER A 46 -27.75 0.55 -21.21
N PRO A 47 -27.15 -0.37 -20.46
CA PRO A 47 -25.71 -0.69 -20.59
C PRO A 47 -25.29 -1.13 -22.00
N LYS A 48 -26.22 -1.70 -22.79
CA LYS A 48 -25.97 -2.11 -24.19
C LYS A 48 -25.96 -0.92 -25.15
N GLU A 49 -26.90 -0.03 -24.99
CA GLU A 49 -27.05 1.19 -25.80
C GLU A 49 -25.88 2.14 -25.48
N LEU A 50 -25.56 2.32 -24.20
CA LEU A 50 -24.42 3.10 -23.75
C LEU A 50 -23.11 2.62 -24.41
N ALA A 51 -22.87 1.30 -24.45
CA ALA A 51 -21.69 0.73 -25.10
C ALA A 51 -21.64 0.98 -26.60
N GLN A 52 -22.82 1.03 -27.26
CA GLN A 52 -22.94 1.35 -28.70
C GLN A 52 -22.70 2.83 -28.97
N GLU A 53 -23.29 3.71 -28.18
CA GLU A 53 -23.10 5.17 -28.31
C GLU A 53 -21.69 5.61 -27.99
N LEU A 54 -21.05 5.04 -26.94
CA LEU A 54 -19.65 5.27 -26.65
C LEU A 54 -18.71 4.85 -27.79
N LYS A 55 -19.09 3.81 -28.59
CA LYS A 55 -18.32 3.40 -29.77
C LYS A 55 -18.39 4.42 -30.91
N LYS A 56 -19.54 5.07 -31.10
CA LYS A 56 -19.74 6.06 -32.15
C LYS A 56 -19.23 7.45 -31.79
N MET A 57 -18.86 7.65 -30.52
CA MET A 57 -18.48 8.96 -30.01
C MET A 57 -17.25 9.52 -30.71
N ASP A 58 -17.29 10.77 -31.11
CA ASP A 58 -16.21 11.49 -31.77
C ASP A 58 -14.97 11.65 -30.86
N LYS A 59 -13.80 11.66 -31.51
CA LYS A 59 -12.50 11.85 -30.83
C LYS A 59 -12.44 13.16 -30.05
N ALA A 60 -13.03 14.23 -30.58
CA ALA A 60 -13.05 15.54 -29.92
C ALA A 60 -13.82 15.52 -28.60
N LYS A 61 -14.99 14.89 -28.57
CA LYS A 61 -15.78 14.72 -27.34
C LYS A 61 -15.04 13.90 -26.28
N ARG A 62 -14.37 12.83 -26.71
CA ARG A 62 -13.54 12.01 -25.80
C ARG A 62 -12.36 12.78 -25.23
N ALA A 63 -11.67 13.57 -26.06
CA ALA A 63 -10.57 14.41 -25.62
C ALA A 63 -11.04 15.48 -24.62
N HIS A 64 -12.20 16.09 -24.89
CA HIS A 64 -12.79 17.07 -23.95
C HIS A 64 -13.14 16.42 -22.61
N ALA A 65 -13.81 15.27 -22.60
CA ALA A 65 -14.14 14.53 -21.37
C ALA A 65 -12.89 14.10 -20.60
N MET A 66 -11.82 13.73 -21.30
CA MET A 66 -10.53 13.41 -20.67
C MET A 66 -9.90 14.65 -20.03
N GLY A 67 -9.93 15.79 -20.71
CA GLY A 67 -9.45 17.07 -20.16
C GLY A 67 -10.18 17.46 -18.89
N MET A 68 -11.51 17.33 -18.86
CA MET A 68 -12.33 17.59 -17.68
C MET A 68 -12.02 16.60 -16.53
N ALA A 69 -11.87 15.32 -16.87
CA ALA A 69 -11.51 14.29 -15.88
C ALA A 69 -10.13 14.54 -15.26
N LEU A 70 -9.14 14.90 -16.08
CA LEU A 70 -7.80 15.24 -15.59
C LEU A 70 -7.78 16.54 -14.79
N GLY A 71 -8.58 17.54 -15.20
CA GLY A 71 -8.69 18.81 -14.45
C GLY A 71 -9.20 18.60 -13.03
N THR A 72 -10.11 17.65 -12.83
CA THR A 72 -10.70 17.35 -11.52
C THR A 72 -9.96 16.23 -10.77
N ALA A 73 -9.98 15.02 -11.33
CA ALA A 73 -9.37 13.84 -10.70
C ALA A 73 -7.84 13.92 -10.70
N GLY A 74 -7.24 14.46 -11.76
CA GLY A 74 -5.79 14.62 -11.83
C GLY A 74 -5.25 15.57 -10.76
N GLY A 75 -5.94 16.68 -10.49
CA GLY A 75 -5.57 17.57 -9.38
C GLY A 75 -5.57 16.86 -8.03
N SER A 76 -6.59 16.05 -7.77
CA SER A 76 -6.67 15.25 -6.54
C SER A 76 -5.55 14.21 -6.45
N VAL A 77 -5.19 13.57 -7.57
CA VAL A 77 -4.08 12.60 -7.64
C VAL A 77 -2.73 13.27 -7.37
N VAL A 78 -2.49 14.46 -7.94
CA VAL A 78 -1.27 15.25 -7.68
C VAL A 78 -1.17 15.59 -6.20
N PHE A 79 -2.26 16.11 -5.63
CA PHE A 79 -2.29 16.48 -4.21
C PHE A 79 -2.02 15.28 -3.29
N ALA A 80 -2.74 14.17 -3.50
CA ALA A 80 -2.57 12.95 -2.73
C ALA A 80 -1.16 12.35 -2.90
N GLY A 81 -0.66 12.27 -4.15
CA GLY A 81 0.68 11.78 -4.45
C GLY A 81 1.77 12.63 -3.80
N THR A 82 1.66 13.96 -3.87
CA THR A 82 2.61 14.88 -3.23
C THR A 82 2.61 14.71 -1.71
N THR A 83 1.44 14.52 -1.09
CA THR A 83 1.35 14.28 0.35
C THR A 83 2.09 13.00 0.76
N VAL A 84 1.91 11.92 -0.01
CA VAL A 84 2.63 10.65 0.22
C VAL A 84 4.14 10.83 0.01
N LEU A 85 4.56 11.55 -1.02
CA LEU A 85 5.98 11.85 -1.27
C LEU A 85 6.62 12.61 -0.11
N ILE A 86 5.93 13.62 0.42
CA ILE A 86 6.40 14.39 1.58
C ILE A 86 6.53 13.48 2.80
N ALA A 87 5.52 12.65 3.07
CA ALA A 87 5.54 11.73 4.20
C ALA A 87 6.69 10.71 4.12
N LEU A 88 6.93 10.13 2.93
CA LEU A 88 8.03 9.21 2.70
C LEU A 88 9.40 9.93 2.79
N ALA A 89 9.51 11.13 2.24
CA ALA A 89 10.73 11.93 2.34
C ALA A 89 11.05 12.30 3.80
N ALA A 90 10.02 12.60 4.61
CA ALA A 90 10.20 12.90 6.03
C ALA A 90 10.82 11.73 6.82
N LEU A 91 10.60 10.48 6.39
CA LEU A 91 11.21 9.31 7.01
C LEU A 91 12.74 9.32 6.89
N SER A 92 13.30 9.98 5.88
CA SER A 92 14.76 10.13 5.73
C SER A 92 15.41 11.00 6.81
N ILE A 93 14.62 11.81 7.55
CA ILE A 93 15.11 12.67 8.64
C ILE A 93 15.64 11.82 9.81
N ILE A 94 15.13 10.60 9.97
CA ILE A 94 15.57 9.67 11.04
C ILE A 94 17.05 9.26 10.88
N ARG A 95 17.62 9.39 9.67
CA ARG A 95 19.03 9.09 9.35
C ARG A 95 19.47 7.64 9.63
N ILE A 96 18.54 6.70 9.68
CA ILE A 96 18.87 5.27 9.71
C ILE A 96 19.05 4.82 8.25
N PRO A 97 20.25 4.37 7.81
CA PRO A 97 20.55 4.12 6.39
C PRO A 97 19.56 3.19 5.71
N PHE A 98 19.18 2.11 6.37
CA PHE A 98 18.20 1.15 5.89
C PHE A 98 16.82 1.78 5.66
N LEU A 99 16.29 2.54 6.63
CA LEU A 99 14.99 3.22 6.51
C LEU A 99 15.02 4.31 5.44
N THR A 100 16.12 5.05 5.34
CA THR A 100 16.29 6.08 4.32
C THR A 100 16.27 5.48 2.92
N ALA A 101 16.98 4.36 2.69
CA ALA A 101 16.98 3.66 1.42
C ALA A 101 15.58 3.18 1.02
N MET A 102 14.84 2.58 1.96
CA MET A 102 13.46 2.15 1.74
C MET A 102 12.52 3.31 1.43
N ALA A 103 12.61 4.40 2.20
CA ALA A 103 11.78 5.58 2.03
C ALA A 103 11.99 6.24 0.66
N LEU A 104 13.25 6.40 0.23
CA LEU A 104 13.57 6.99 -1.07
C LEU A 104 13.14 6.10 -2.23
N ALA A 105 13.32 4.78 -2.12
CA ALA A 105 12.84 3.83 -3.14
C ALA A 105 11.32 3.87 -3.28
N ALA A 106 10.59 3.88 -2.16
CA ALA A 106 9.14 3.99 -2.14
C ALA A 106 8.68 5.34 -2.71
N ALA A 107 9.32 6.45 -2.32
CA ALA A 107 9.01 7.78 -2.85
C ALA A 107 9.21 7.85 -4.37
N ALA A 108 10.33 7.35 -4.89
CA ALA A 108 10.58 7.30 -6.32
C ALA A 108 9.50 6.48 -7.05
N THR A 109 9.11 5.34 -6.50
CA THR A 109 8.07 4.49 -7.09
C THR A 109 6.71 5.17 -7.09
N VAL A 110 6.33 5.87 -6.02
CA VAL A 110 5.08 6.66 -5.97
C VAL A 110 5.13 7.80 -6.98
N ALA A 111 6.25 8.51 -7.10
CA ALA A 111 6.40 9.57 -8.10
C ALA A 111 6.18 9.04 -9.53
N ILE A 112 6.79 7.90 -9.86
CA ILE A 112 6.61 7.23 -11.14
C ILE A 112 5.14 6.82 -11.33
N ALA A 113 4.49 6.23 -10.31
CA ALA A 113 3.10 5.83 -10.38
C ALA A 113 2.16 7.02 -10.66
N VAL A 114 2.38 8.16 -10.01
CA VAL A 114 1.64 9.41 -10.27
C VAL A 114 1.84 9.89 -11.70
N LEU A 115 3.09 9.93 -12.17
CA LEU A 115 3.40 10.34 -13.55
C LEU A 115 2.76 9.41 -14.57
N VAL A 116 2.81 8.11 -14.37
CA VAL A 116 2.16 7.12 -15.24
C VAL A 116 0.65 7.31 -15.25
N ALA A 117 0.03 7.50 -14.09
CA ALA A 117 -1.41 7.74 -14.00
C ALA A 117 -1.85 9.03 -14.73
N LEU A 118 -1.04 10.09 -14.68
CA LEU A 118 -1.39 11.39 -15.27
C LEU A 118 -1.00 11.53 -16.75
N THR A 119 -0.08 10.72 -17.25
CA THR A 119 0.42 10.84 -18.63
C THR A 119 0.13 9.61 -19.48
N PHE A 120 0.64 8.45 -19.06
CA PHE A 120 0.51 7.21 -19.82
C PHE A 120 -0.94 6.71 -19.87
N LEU A 121 -1.64 6.72 -18.73
CA LEU A 121 -3.01 6.23 -18.67
C LEU A 121 -3.98 7.05 -19.54
N PRO A 122 -4.01 8.39 -19.49
CA PRO A 122 -4.86 9.18 -20.39
C PRO A 122 -4.53 8.97 -21.86
N SER A 123 -3.25 8.84 -22.20
CA SER A 123 -2.80 8.56 -23.56
C SER A 123 -3.28 7.19 -24.04
N LEU A 124 -3.18 6.17 -23.19
CA LEU A 124 -3.67 4.83 -23.46
C LEU A 124 -5.18 4.79 -23.64
N LEU A 125 -5.93 5.47 -22.77
CA LEU A 125 -7.38 5.58 -22.88
C LEU A 125 -7.82 6.35 -24.14
N GLY A 126 -7.05 7.35 -24.53
CA GLY A 126 -7.24 8.09 -25.78
C GLY A 126 -7.06 7.20 -27.01
N LEU A 127 -6.03 6.34 -27.02
CA LEU A 127 -5.76 5.38 -28.10
C LEU A 127 -6.78 4.25 -28.16
N LEU A 128 -7.11 3.65 -27.00
CA LEU A 128 -8.09 2.57 -26.93
C LEU A 128 -9.52 3.04 -27.21
N GLY A 129 -9.80 4.30 -26.90
CA GLY A 129 -11.11 4.91 -27.10
C GLY A 129 -12.22 4.09 -26.42
N SER A 130 -13.29 3.78 -27.18
CA SER A 130 -14.43 3.00 -26.68
C SER A 130 -14.09 1.54 -26.34
N ARG A 131 -12.98 1.00 -26.88
CA ARG A 131 -12.54 -0.36 -26.57
C ARG A 131 -12.10 -0.52 -25.12
N ALA A 132 -11.65 0.56 -24.48
CA ALA A 132 -11.29 0.56 -23.07
C ALA A 132 -12.46 0.18 -22.16
N PHE A 133 -13.70 0.48 -22.58
CA PHE A 133 -14.91 0.16 -21.84
C PHE A 133 -15.67 -1.07 -22.38
N ALA A 134 -15.15 -1.70 -23.45
CA ALA A 134 -15.75 -2.90 -24.06
C ALA A 134 -15.45 -4.18 -23.28
N ILE A 135 -14.43 -4.18 -22.42
CA ILE A 135 -14.06 -5.33 -21.58
C ILE A 135 -15.09 -5.42 -20.46
N ARG A 136 -16.07 -6.30 -20.66
CA ARG A 136 -17.03 -6.66 -19.63
C ARG A 136 -16.32 -7.56 -18.63
N ILE A 137 -15.95 -7.01 -17.48
CA ILE A 137 -15.57 -7.83 -16.33
C ILE A 137 -16.86 -8.48 -15.84
N PRO A 138 -16.95 -9.83 -15.73
CA PRO A 138 -18.08 -10.47 -15.11
C PRO A 138 -18.15 -10.04 -13.65
N GLY A 139 -19.01 -9.12 -13.35
CA GLY A 139 -19.22 -8.51 -12.04
C GLY A 139 -20.72 -8.23 -11.85
N PRO A 140 -21.13 -7.71 -10.68
CA PRO A 140 -22.49 -7.33 -10.43
C PRO A 140 -22.96 -6.40 -11.55
N LYS A 141 -24.14 -6.70 -12.09
CA LYS A 141 -24.75 -5.94 -13.18
C LYS A 141 -24.78 -4.46 -12.80
N VAL A 142 -24.27 -3.61 -13.70
CA VAL A 142 -24.52 -2.16 -13.59
C VAL A 142 -26.05 -2.00 -13.55
N PRO A 143 -26.60 -1.27 -12.58
CA PRO A 143 -28.04 -1.11 -12.47
C PRO A 143 -28.58 -0.55 -13.77
N ASP A 144 -29.60 -1.18 -14.28
CA ASP A 144 -30.40 -0.62 -15.36
C ASP A 144 -31.21 0.54 -14.75
N PRO A 145 -31.18 1.76 -15.30
CA PRO A 145 -31.98 2.85 -14.76
C PRO A 145 -33.48 2.55 -14.76
N GLU A 146 -33.94 1.64 -15.64
CA GLU A 146 -35.31 1.15 -15.71
C GLU A 146 -35.60 0.01 -14.73
N ASP A 147 -34.59 -0.64 -14.16
CA ASP A 147 -34.82 -1.70 -13.16
C ASP A 147 -35.08 -1.02 -11.80
N GLU A 148 -36.37 -1.01 -11.41
CA GLU A 148 -36.81 -0.53 -10.07
C GLU A 148 -36.16 -1.27 -8.90
N LYS A 149 -35.34 -2.31 -9.16
CA LYS A 149 -34.65 -3.09 -8.13
C LYS A 149 -33.45 -2.33 -7.60
N PRO A 150 -33.47 -1.97 -6.32
CA PRO A 150 -32.37 -1.23 -5.74
C PRO A 150 -31.08 -2.05 -5.82
N THR A 151 -30.02 -1.45 -6.32
CA THR A 151 -28.68 -2.04 -6.32
C THR A 151 -28.23 -2.37 -4.91
N MET A 152 -27.46 -3.45 -4.76
CA MET A 152 -26.82 -3.81 -3.47
C MET A 152 -26.13 -2.62 -2.80
N GLY A 153 -25.41 -1.79 -3.60
CA GLY A 153 -24.78 -0.56 -3.11
C GLY A 153 -25.78 0.49 -2.61
N LEU A 154 -26.91 0.64 -3.28
CA LEU A 154 -27.96 1.57 -2.84
C LEU A 154 -28.64 1.08 -1.55
N LEU A 155 -28.90 -0.23 -1.44
CA LEU A 155 -29.44 -0.83 -0.22
C LEU A 155 -28.47 -0.62 0.96
N TRP A 156 -27.17 -0.85 0.72
CA TRP A 156 -26.11 -0.62 1.71
C TRP A 156 -26.03 0.86 2.12
N ALA A 157 -26.03 1.77 1.16
CA ALA A 157 -26.03 3.21 1.45
C ALA A 157 -27.28 3.66 2.21
N ARG A 158 -28.46 3.13 1.86
CA ARG A 158 -29.71 3.37 2.62
C ARG A 158 -29.63 2.85 4.03
N GLN A 159 -29.07 1.65 4.23
CA GLN A 159 -28.88 1.04 5.54
C GLN A 159 -27.94 1.90 6.43
N ILE A 160 -26.82 2.34 5.87
CA ILE A 160 -25.87 3.22 6.59
C ILE A 160 -26.55 4.53 6.99
N ARG A 161 -27.30 5.14 6.06
CA ARG A 161 -28.01 6.40 6.30
C ARG A 161 -29.15 6.26 7.29
N ALA A 162 -29.85 5.13 7.29
CA ALA A 162 -30.98 4.89 8.18
C ALA A 162 -30.55 4.66 9.64
N ARG A 163 -29.37 4.07 9.86
CA ARG A 163 -28.88 3.71 11.21
C ARG A 163 -27.38 4.01 11.36
N PRO A 164 -26.97 5.28 11.28
CA PRO A 164 -25.55 5.65 11.26
C PRO A 164 -24.80 5.21 12.51
N TRP A 165 -25.41 5.39 13.68
CA TRP A 165 -24.82 4.99 14.97
C TRP A 165 -24.63 3.49 15.11
N LEU A 166 -25.60 2.69 14.63
CA LEU A 166 -25.50 1.24 14.65
C LEU A 166 -24.33 0.75 13.78
N ASN A 167 -24.20 1.32 12.59
CA ASN A 167 -23.11 0.96 11.66
C ASN A 167 -21.74 1.42 12.21
N LEU A 168 -21.68 2.59 12.87
CA LEU A 168 -20.47 3.06 13.54
C LEU A 168 -20.06 2.10 14.67
N ILE A 169 -21.00 1.77 15.55
CA ILE A 169 -20.73 0.85 16.68
C ILE A 169 -20.33 -0.53 16.14
N ALA A 170 -21.01 -1.06 15.13
CA ALA A 170 -20.67 -2.32 14.52
C ALA A 170 -19.26 -2.31 13.91
N GLY A 171 -18.88 -1.22 13.25
CA GLY A 171 -17.52 -1.02 12.71
C GLY A 171 -16.46 -0.96 13.81
N VAL A 172 -16.70 -0.19 14.87
CA VAL A 172 -15.79 -0.09 16.01
C VAL A 172 -15.64 -1.43 16.73
N VAL A 173 -16.74 -2.14 16.95
CA VAL A 173 -16.73 -3.47 17.59
C VAL A 173 -15.98 -4.47 16.72
N LEU A 174 -16.23 -4.49 15.40
CA LEU A 174 -15.52 -5.37 14.47
C LEU A 174 -14.02 -5.09 14.48
N LEU A 175 -13.62 -3.82 14.39
CA LEU A 175 -12.21 -3.44 14.46
C LEU A 175 -11.59 -3.76 15.81
N GLY A 176 -12.34 -3.57 16.89
CA GLY A 176 -11.92 -3.96 18.24
C GLY A 176 -11.65 -5.46 18.37
N ILE A 177 -12.55 -6.30 17.84
CA ILE A 177 -12.35 -7.75 17.82
C ILE A 177 -11.11 -8.13 17.00
N LEU A 178 -10.93 -7.51 15.84
CA LEU A 178 -9.76 -7.74 14.99
C LEU A 178 -8.45 -7.22 15.63
N ALA A 179 -8.54 -6.26 16.52
CA ALA A 179 -7.40 -5.73 17.28
C ALA A 179 -6.99 -6.59 18.50
N ILE A 180 -7.85 -7.47 18.99
CA ILE A 180 -7.54 -8.33 20.16
C ILE A 180 -6.23 -9.11 19.97
N PRO A 181 -5.96 -9.78 18.81
CA PRO A 181 -4.71 -10.48 18.60
C PRO A 181 -3.47 -9.56 18.64
N ALA A 182 -3.64 -8.26 18.35
CA ALA A 182 -2.54 -7.31 18.38
C ALA A 182 -1.98 -7.08 19.79
N ALA A 183 -2.77 -7.32 20.84
CA ALA A 183 -2.31 -7.24 22.23
C ALA A 183 -1.22 -8.29 22.55
N ASN A 184 -1.19 -9.40 21.81
CA ASN A 184 -0.20 -10.47 21.93
C ASN A 184 0.90 -10.40 20.86
N LEU A 185 0.94 -9.32 20.07
CA LEU A 185 1.92 -9.15 19.00
C LEU A 185 3.31 -8.92 19.62
N ARG A 186 4.22 -9.85 19.37
CA ARG A 186 5.63 -9.68 19.73
C ARG A 186 6.35 -9.01 18.56
N LEU A 187 6.71 -7.75 18.76
CA LEU A 187 7.53 -7.02 17.79
C LEU A 187 8.98 -7.49 17.94
N ALA A 188 9.45 -8.27 16.99
CA ALA A 188 10.84 -8.70 16.90
C ALA A 188 11.35 -8.48 15.47
N MET A 189 12.65 -8.28 15.33
CA MET A 189 13.26 -8.27 14.00
C MET A 189 13.12 -9.66 13.37
N PRO A 190 12.81 -9.76 12.07
CA PRO A 190 12.79 -11.04 11.40
C PRO A 190 14.16 -11.69 11.48
N THR A 191 14.19 -12.91 11.99
CA THR A 191 15.37 -13.76 12.06
C THR A 191 15.13 -15.01 11.19
N ASP A 192 16.21 -15.73 10.89
CA ASP A 192 16.09 -17.00 10.15
C ASP A 192 15.16 -17.99 10.86
N GLY A 193 15.05 -17.89 12.20
CA GLY A 193 14.08 -18.61 13.03
C GLY A 193 12.61 -18.27 12.75
N THR A 194 12.30 -17.15 12.10
CA THR A 194 10.94 -16.78 11.69
C THR A 194 10.68 -17.04 10.21
N ALA A 195 11.67 -17.60 9.48
CA ALA A 195 11.52 -17.98 8.09
C ALA A 195 10.48 -19.10 7.90
N LYS A 196 10.02 -19.27 6.67
CA LYS A 196 9.02 -20.29 6.34
C LYS A 196 9.53 -21.69 6.72
N LEU A 197 8.67 -22.48 7.35
CA LEU A 197 8.98 -23.91 7.67
C LEU A 197 9.41 -24.66 6.40
N GLY A 198 10.49 -25.42 6.51
CA GLY A 198 11.07 -26.17 5.38
C GLY A 198 11.90 -25.30 4.41
N SER A 199 12.21 -24.04 4.76
CA SER A 199 13.20 -23.26 4.02
C SER A 199 14.61 -23.58 4.52
N PRO A 200 15.64 -23.55 3.62
CA PRO A 200 17.02 -23.83 4.02
C PRO A 200 17.53 -22.95 5.17
N GLN A 201 17.05 -21.70 5.23
CA GLN A 201 17.39 -20.74 6.30
C GLN A 201 16.83 -21.23 7.65
N ARG A 202 15.58 -21.69 7.65
CA ARG A 202 14.93 -22.18 8.86
C ARG A 202 15.56 -23.50 9.32
N GLU A 203 15.86 -24.41 8.43
CA GLU A 203 16.53 -25.67 8.74
C GLU A 203 17.92 -25.44 9.32
N ALA A 204 18.70 -24.53 8.72
CA ALA A 204 20.01 -24.16 9.26
C ALA A 204 19.91 -23.55 10.67
N TYR A 205 18.91 -22.69 10.90
CA TYR A 205 18.66 -22.10 12.21
C TYR A 205 18.34 -23.18 13.26
N GLU A 206 17.45 -24.12 12.93
CA GLU A 206 17.05 -25.21 13.83
C GLU A 206 18.21 -26.15 14.12
N LEU A 207 19.00 -26.52 13.11
CA LEU A 207 20.20 -27.35 13.31
C LEU A 207 21.24 -26.71 14.26
N ILE A 208 21.44 -25.40 14.15
CA ILE A 208 22.34 -24.67 15.05
C ILE A 208 21.76 -24.61 16.47
N ASP A 209 20.46 -24.39 16.57
CA ASP A 209 19.76 -24.30 17.85
C ASP A 209 19.79 -25.64 18.60
N ASP A 210 19.54 -26.74 17.89
CA ASP A 210 19.59 -28.08 18.43
C ASP A 210 21.03 -28.52 18.80
N ALA A 211 22.03 -28.17 17.97
CA ALA A 211 23.41 -28.60 18.18
C ALA A 211 24.14 -27.78 19.26
N PHE A 212 23.86 -26.49 19.38
CA PHE A 212 24.61 -25.56 20.23
C PHE A 212 23.79 -24.89 21.34
N GLY A 213 22.48 -25.18 21.40
CA GLY A 213 21.55 -24.61 22.36
C GLY A 213 20.95 -23.26 21.94
N HIS A 214 19.82 -22.92 22.57
CA HIS A 214 19.08 -21.71 22.29
C HIS A 214 19.90 -20.45 22.49
N GLY A 215 19.74 -19.46 21.60
CA GLY A 215 20.39 -18.15 21.67
C GLY A 215 21.70 -18.04 20.88
N ARG A 216 22.28 -19.14 20.37
CA ARG A 216 23.50 -19.08 19.57
C ARG A 216 23.31 -18.43 18.20
N ASN A 217 22.12 -18.49 17.65
CA ASN A 217 21.77 -17.87 16.37
C ASN A 217 21.61 -16.34 16.44
N ALA A 218 21.52 -15.78 17.66
CA ALA A 218 21.35 -14.35 17.87
C ALA A 218 22.24 -13.89 19.03
N PRO A 219 23.57 -13.75 18.82
CA PRO A 219 24.48 -13.29 19.86
C PRO A 219 24.10 -11.87 20.27
N MET A 220 23.93 -11.65 21.57
CA MET A 220 23.78 -10.31 22.12
C MET A 220 25.16 -9.62 22.11
N ILE A 221 25.20 -8.44 21.48
CA ILE A 221 26.38 -7.57 21.56
C ILE A 221 26.13 -6.57 22.67
N ALA A 222 26.81 -6.73 23.77
CA ALA A 222 26.81 -5.75 24.85
C ALA A 222 27.90 -4.70 24.57
N TYR A 223 27.51 -3.44 24.40
CA TYR A 223 28.43 -2.33 24.34
C TYR A 223 28.60 -1.76 25.74
N VAL A 224 29.81 -1.77 26.24
CA VAL A 224 30.14 -1.22 27.56
C VAL A 224 31.00 0.03 27.36
N ASP A 225 30.44 1.19 27.73
CA ASP A 225 31.23 2.43 27.76
C ASP A 225 32.14 2.43 28.97
N THR A 226 33.43 2.44 28.72
CA THR A 226 34.45 2.48 29.75
C THR A 226 35.21 3.81 29.79
N ALA A 227 34.67 4.87 29.17
CA ALA A 227 35.35 6.17 29.10
C ALA A 227 35.65 6.74 30.50
N ASP A 228 34.77 6.51 31.46
CA ASP A 228 34.90 7.01 32.85
C ASP A 228 35.66 6.05 33.78
N ILE A 229 36.11 4.89 33.28
CA ILE A 229 36.81 3.87 34.06
C ILE A 229 38.32 3.97 33.78
N ALA A 230 39.13 4.08 34.85
CA ALA A 230 40.57 4.09 34.71
C ALA A 230 41.06 2.81 34.01
N GLU A 231 42.06 2.92 33.14
CA GLU A 231 42.51 1.83 32.27
C GLU A 231 42.91 0.56 33.06
N GLN A 232 43.49 0.72 34.23
CA GLN A 232 43.86 -0.38 35.15
C GLN A 232 42.63 -1.13 35.73
N ASP A 233 41.47 -0.50 35.80
CA ASP A 233 40.25 -1.09 36.38
C ASP A 233 39.30 -1.64 35.33
N ARG A 234 39.53 -1.37 34.04
CA ARG A 234 38.67 -1.84 32.94
C ARG A 234 38.54 -3.37 32.87
N MET A 235 39.68 -4.08 33.10
CA MET A 235 39.64 -5.54 33.08
C MET A 235 38.82 -6.13 34.22
N ARG A 236 38.83 -5.50 35.40
CA ARG A 236 37.99 -5.92 36.53
C ARG A 236 36.49 -5.68 36.20
N ALA A 237 36.18 -4.54 35.63
CA ALA A 237 34.81 -4.22 35.23
C ALA A 237 34.27 -5.23 34.20
N TYR A 238 35.07 -5.61 33.19
CA TYR A 238 34.69 -6.66 32.24
C TYR A 238 34.48 -8.02 32.90
N GLN A 239 35.38 -8.43 33.84
CA GLN A 239 35.25 -9.70 34.54
C GLN A 239 33.98 -9.74 35.40
N THR A 240 33.66 -8.66 36.10
CA THR A 240 32.45 -8.54 36.93
C THR A 240 31.20 -8.66 36.05
N LEU A 241 31.16 -7.94 34.93
CA LEU A 241 30.04 -8.01 33.97
C LEU A 241 29.85 -9.42 33.40
N LEU A 242 30.95 -10.10 33.03
CA LEU A 242 30.89 -11.48 32.52
C LEU A 242 30.35 -12.46 33.57
N GLN A 243 30.70 -12.26 34.86
CA GLN A 243 30.18 -13.07 35.95
C GLN A 243 28.70 -12.82 36.21
N ASP A 244 28.26 -11.57 36.15
CA ASP A 244 26.84 -11.20 36.30
C ASP A 244 26.00 -11.80 35.17
N PHE A 245 26.47 -11.77 33.91
CA PHE A 245 25.80 -12.40 32.80
C PHE A 245 25.83 -13.94 32.84
N ALA A 246 26.83 -14.56 33.44
CA ALA A 246 26.90 -16.01 33.57
C ALA A 246 26.04 -16.56 34.72
N GLY A 247 25.59 -15.70 35.63
CA GLY A 247 24.76 -16.06 36.79
C GLY A 247 23.24 -15.87 36.55
N THR A 248 22.85 -15.32 35.39
CA THR A 248 21.47 -15.16 34.97
C THR A 248 21.08 -16.20 33.93
#